data_d87c792e353680fb62a9d38783f978ce
#
_entry.id   d87c792e353680fb62a9d38783f978ce
#
_cell.length_a   1.000
_cell.length_b   1.000
_cell.length_c   1.000
_cell.angle_alpha   90.00
_cell.angle_beta   90.00
_cell.angle_gamma   90.00
#
_symmetry.space_group_name_H-M   'P 1'
#
loop_
_entity.id
_entity.type
_entity.pdbx_description
1 polymer ?
#
loop_
_entity_poly.entity_id
_entity_poly.type
_entity_poly.pdbx_seq_one_letter_code
_entity_poly.pdbx_strand_id
1 'polypeptide(L)'
;MPGREYPPAGRPTADPPVPNQGAGADGEQFLDVRTRRTRALLREAVLRLASQGPVEDIAVADLVRAARINRTTFYKHADSPAAVLEQVLYADLDRGRAELLADATAAELPVREIWERAAGVMVDHLERYDPLYTAGLVGRRSAVLHHLLVDHFTASVHALFDRDPGLLPNGEGQDAWRADAYSRFVAHGEAGLVEAWLSLPAPRDPRLFISAATSALPAWLVTRS
;
A
#
# COMPACT_ATOMS: atom_id res chain seq x y z
N MET A 1 79.80 -35.58 -37.82
CA MET A 1 78.43 -36.17 -37.64
C MET A 1 77.75 -35.38 -36.53
N PRO A 2 76.78 -34.51 -36.85
CA PRO A 2 76.15 -33.63 -35.83
C PRO A 2 74.96 -34.39 -35.13
N GLY A 3 74.87 -34.11 -33.80
CA GLY A 3 73.83 -34.64 -32.95
C GLY A 3 72.45 -34.11 -33.26
N ARG A 4 71.45 -34.98 -33.16
CA ARG A 4 70.03 -34.64 -33.23
C ARG A 4 69.55 -34.14 -31.86
N GLU A 5 69.17 -32.85 -31.81
CA GLU A 5 68.39 -32.30 -30.71
C GLU A 5 66.90 -32.71 -30.82
N TYR A 6 66.35 -33.26 -29.75
CA TYR A 6 64.89 -33.50 -29.55
C TYR A 6 64.25 -32.24 -28.99
N PRO A 7 63.13 -31.81 -29.47
CA PRO A 7 62.35 -30.73 -28.85
C PRO A 7 61.62 -31.22 -27.61
N PRO A 8 61.43 -30.37 -26.56
CA PRO A 8 60.77 -30.74 -25.33
C PRO A 8 59.26 -30.88 -25.52
N ALA A 9 58.69 -31.91 -24.89
CA ALA A 9 57.24 -32.19 -24.83
C ALA A 9 56.46 -30.99 -24.23
N GLY A 10 55.48 -30.52 -24.96
CA GLY A 10 54.55 -29.49 -24.51
C GLY A 10 53.73 -29.94 -23.30
N ARG A 11 53.62 -29.10 -22.25
CA ARG A 11 52.73 -29.25 -21.14
C ARG A 11 51.28 -29.13 -21.59
N PRO A 12 50.30 -29.91 -21.08
CA PRO A 12 48.90 -29.69 -21.34
C PRO A 12 48.48 -28.37 -20.70
N THR A 13 47.90 -27.46 -21.48
CA THR A 13 47.23 -26.25 -21.00
C THR A 13 45.97 -26.67 -20.28
N ALA A 14 45.90 -26.38 -18.99
CA ALA A 14 44.69 -26.57 -18.22
C ALA A 14 43.63 -25.54 -18.73
N ASP A 15 42.46 -26.05 -19.11
CA ASP A 15 41.30 -25.22 -19.43
C ASP A 15 40.96 -24.30 -18.23
N PRO A 16 40.57 -23.02 -18.51
CA PRO A 16 40.13 -22.11 -17.44
C PRO A 16 38.84 -22.65 -16.83
N PRO A 17 38.63 -22.47 -15.51
CA PRO A 17 37.41 -22.95 -14.84
C PRO A 17 36.21 -22.23 -15.41
N VAL A 18 35.23 -23.02 -15.85
CA VAL A 18 33.90 -22.52 -16.29
C VAL A 18 33.24 -21.83 -15.08
N PRO A 19 32.80 -20.55 -15.19
CA PRO A 19 32.13 -19.89 -14.09
C PRO A 19 30.83 -20.60 -13.79
N ASN A 20 30.67 -21.00 -12.53
CA ASN A 20 29.47 -21.65 -12.00
C ASN A 20 28.31 -20.64 -11.96
N GLN A 21 27.53 -20.54 -13.06
CA GLN A 21 26.40 -19.61 -13.21
C GLN A 21 25.11 -20.09 -12.50
N GLY A 22 25.10 -21.27 -11.85
CA GLY A 22 23.91 -21.84 -11.21
C GLY A 22 23.71 -21.47 -9.74
N ALA A 23 24.74 -21.06 -9.00
CA ALA A 23 24.64 -20.87 -7.55
C ALA A 23 24.02 -19.51 -7.12
N GLY A 24 23.91 -18.53 -8.03
CA GLY A 24 23.35 -17.21 -7.73
C GLY A 24 21.83 -17.20 -7.75
N ALA A 25 21.23 -17.80 -8.76
CA ALA A 25 19.77 -17.75 -8.98
C ALA A 25 18.97 -18.54 -7.93
N ASP A 26 19.47 -19.68 -7.49
CA ASP A 26 18.85 -20.49 -6.45
C ASP A 26 18.91 -19.78 -5.09
N GLY A 27 20.02 -19.13 -4.76
CA GLY A 27 20.20 -18.37 -3.53
C GLY A 27 19.24 -17.16 -3.44
N GLU A 28 19.06 -16.43 -4.52
CA GLU A 28 18.13 -15.29 -4.61
C GLU A 28 16.67 -15.74 -4.48
N GLN A 29 16.29 -16.84 -5.13
CA GLN A 29 14.93 -17.41 -5.01
C GLN A 29 14.64 -17.86 -3.58
N PHE A 30 15.57 -18.51 -2.90
CA PHE A 30 15.39 -18.93 -1.49
C PHE A 30 15.29 -17.75 -0.53
N LEU A 31 16.04 -16.68 -0.76
CA LEU A 31 15.94 -15.44 0.02
C LEU A 31 14.58 -14.77 -0.18
N ASP A 32 14.09 -14.72 -1.41
CA ASP A 32 12.77 -14.14 -1.72
C ASP A 32 11.62 -14.94 -1.09
N VAL A 33 11.66 -16.27 -1.13
CA VAL A 33 10.66 -17.14 -0.48
C VAL A 33 10.65 -16.93 1.05
N ARG A 34 11.82 -16.83 1.70
CA ARG A 34 11.92 -16.56 3.14
C ARG A 34 11.39 -15.19 3.49
N THR A 35 11.71 -14.18 2.69
CA THR A 35 11.26 -12.79 2.87
C THR A 35 9.75 -12.70 2.73
N ARG A 36 9.16 -13.32 1.71
CA ARG A 36 7.71 -13.39 1.52
C ARG A 36 7.00 -14.08 2.68
N ARG A 37 7.54 -15.21 3.15
CA ARG A 37 7.00 -15.93 4.30
C ARG A 37 7.02 -15.07 5.57
N THR A 38 8.12 -14.38 5.85
CA THR A 38 8.24 -13.50 7.01
C THR A 38 7.24 -12.35 6.94
N ARG A 39 7.09 -11.71 5.78
CA ARG A 39 6.08 -10.65 5.56
C ARG A 39 4.66 -11.17 5.80
N ALA A 40 4.34 -12.38 5.33
CA ALA A 40 3.03 -12.99 5.55
C ALA A 40 2.75 -13.23 7.05
N LEU A 41 3.73 -13.73 7.82
CA LEU A 41 3.61 -13.93 9.26
C LEU A 41 3.44 -12.60 10.02
N LEU A 42 4.20 -11.56 9.63
CA LEU A 42 4.07 -10.23 10.21
C LEU A 42 2.69 -9.61 9.90
N ARG A 43 2.22 -9.73 8.65
CA ARG A 43 0.89 -9.28 8.23
C ARG A 43 -0.21 -9.91 9.09
N GLU A 44 -0.22 -11.24 9.21
CA GLU A 44 -1.23 -11.96 9.99
C GLU A 44 -1.20 -11.52 11.47
N ALA A 45 -0.01 -11.44 12.04
CA ALA A 45 0.15 -11.08 13.44
C ALA A 45 -0.27 -9.64 13.73
N VAL A 46 0.12 -8.65 12.89
CA VAL A 46 -0.23 -7.25 13.12
C VAL A 46 -1.73 -7.01 12.94
N LEU A 47 -2.37 -7.60 11.93
CA LEU A 47 -3.81 -7.47 11.72
C LEU A 47 -4.61 -8.03 12.90
N ARG A 48 -4.21 -9.20 13.43
CA ARG A 48 -4.85 -9.80 14.59
C ARG A 48 -4.67 -8.97 15.87
N LEU A 49 -3.49 -8.39 16.10
CA LEU A 49 -3.25 -7.56 17.29
C LEU A 49 -3.95 -6.21 17.16
N ALA A 50 -3.90 -5.57 16.01
CA ALA A 50 -4.53 -4.27 15.76
C ALA A 50 -6.07 -4.34 15.74
N SER A 51 -6.68 -5.51 15.56
CA SER A 51 -8.13 -5.68 15.74
C SER A 51 -8.58 -5.71 17.21
N GLN A 52 -7.63 -5.72 18.15
CA GLN A 52 -7.91 -5.71 19.61
C GLN A 52 -7.68 -4.34 20.24
N GLY A 53 -7.01 -3.42 19.55
CA GLY A 53 -6.70 -2.07 20.01
C GLY A 53 -5.78 -1.33 19.07
N PRO A 54 -5.46 -0.07 19.37
CA PRO A 54 -4.63 0.76 18.51
C PRO A 54 -3.25 0.14 18.27
N VAL A 55 -2.76 0.25 17.04
CA VAL A 55 -1.44 -0.29 16.67
C VAL A 55 -0.29 0.39 17.45
N GLU A 56 -0.50 1.62 17.88
CA GLU A 56 0.43 2.40 18.69
C GLU A 56 0.73 1.75 20.05
N ASP A 57 -0.21 0.97 20.58
CA ASP A 57 -0.07 0.25 21.84
C ASP A 57 0.61 -1.12 21.67
N ILE A 58 0.86 -1.57 20.44
CA ILE A 58 1.46 -2.89 20.17
C ILE A 58 2.97 -2.81 20.37
N ALA A 59 3.48 -3.54 21.38
CA ALA A 59 4.93 -3.66 21.55
C ALA A 59 5.55 -4.58 20.49
N VAL A 60 6.77 -4.25 20.02
CA VAL A 60 7.54 -5.12 19.10
C VAL A 60 7.68 -6.55 19.66
N ALA A 61 7.84 -6.70 20.99
CA ALA A 61 7.94 -8.00 21.65
C ALA A 61 6.69 -8.87 21.43
N ASP A 62 5.52 -8.26 21.45
CA ASP A 62 4.26 -8.98 21.27
C ASP A 62 4.04 -9.34 19.79
N LEU A 63 4.37 -8.44 18.86
CA LEU A 63 4.30 -8.71 17.44
C LEU A 63 5.23 -9.85 17.01
N VAL A 64 6.51 -9.84 17.43
CA VAL A 64 7.47 -10.91 17.06
C VAL A 64 7.11 -12.26 17.67
N ARG A 65 6.56 -12.25 18.90
CA ARG A 65 6.02 -13.47 19.54
C ARG A 65 4.83 -14.00 18.76
N ALA A 66 3.89 -13.14 18.39
CA ALA A 66 2.71 -13.50 17.62
C ALA A 66 3.04 -14.01 16.22
N ALA A 67 4.03 -13.40 15.55
CA ALA A 67 4.55 -13.81 14.24
C ALA A 67 5.52 -15.00 14.28
N ARG A 68 5.91 -15.45 15.47
CA ARG A 68 6.91 -16.53 15.69
C ARG A 68 8.24 -16.27 14.97
N ILE A 69 8.71 -15.05 15.02
CA ILE A 69 10.03 -14.62 14.50
C ILE A 69 10.87 -14.01 15.62
N ASN A 70 12.16 -13.81 15.38
CA ASN A 70 13.01 -13.06 16.32
C ASN A 70 13.07 -11.56 15.98
N ARG A 71 13.52 -10.75 16.97
CA ARG A 71 13.64 -9.29 16.82
C ARG A 71 14.58 -8.87 15.68
N THR A 72 15.68 -9.59 15.49
CA THR A 72 16.64 -9.29 14.41
C THR A 72 16.00 -9.48 13.05
N THR A 73 15.16 -10.51 12.88
CA THR A 73 14.38 -10.72 11.67
C THR A 73 13.35 -9.62 11.48
N PHE A 74 12.65 -9.19 12.55
CA PHE A 74 11.68 -8.09 12.48
C PHE A 74 12.31 -6.82 11.93
N TYR A 75 13.42 -6.35 12.54
CA TYR A 75 14.07 -5.09 12.12
C TYR A 75 14.69 -5.11 10.71
N LYS A 76 14.75 -6.26 10.05
CA LYS A 76 15.05 -6.35 8.60
C LYS A 76 13.86 -6.04 7.71
N HIS A 77 12.65 -6.01 8.26
CA HIS A 77 11.41 -5.85 7.51
C HIS A 77 10.64 -4.57 7.86
N ALA A 78 10.75 -4.10 9.11
CA ALA A 78 10.04 -2.91 9.57
C ALA A 78 10.68 -2.34 10.84
N ASP A 79 10.46 -1.04 11.08
CA ASP A 79 10.98 -0.32 12.24
C ASP A 79 10.01 -0.36 13.43
N SER A 80 8.73 -0.54 13.18
CA SER A 80 7.67 -0.55 14.20
C SER A 80 6.48 -1.42 13.79
N PRO A 81 5.61 -1.84 14.74
CA PRO A 81 4.35 -2.49 14.42
C PRO A 81 3.44 -1.61 13.54
N ALA A 82 3.43 -0.29 13.76
CA ALA A 82 2.70 0.67 12.94
C ALA A 82 3.17 0.61 11.46
N ALA A 83 4.48 0.61 11.22
CA ALA A 83 5.04 0.51 9.88
C ALA A 83 4.64 -0.82 9.17
N VAL A 84 4.53 -1.93 9.91
CA VAL A 84 4.03 -3.20 9.35
C VAL A 84 2.56 -3.05 8.95
N LEU A 85 1.73 -2.45 9.81
CA LEU A 85 0.30 -2.26 9.54
C LEU A 85 0.08 -1.34 8.33
N GLU A 86 0.79 -0.20 8.30
CA GLU A 86 0.76 0.73 7.18
C GLU A 86 1.12 0.03 5.86
N GLN A 87 2.23 -0.69 5.79
CA GLN A 87 2.63 -1.44 4.60
C GLN A 87 1.53 -2.42 4.12
N VAL A 88 0.86 -3.08 5.05
CA VAL A 88 -0.20 -4.05 4.76
C VAL A 88 -1.43 -3.37 4.17
N LEU A 89 -1.90 -2.31 4.81
CA LEU A 89 -3.12 -1.61 4.41
C LEU A 89 -2.91 -0.77 3.15
N TYR A 90 -1.77 -0.08 3.04
CA TYR A 90 -1.40 0.65 1.82
C TYR A 90 -1.35 -0.26 0.61
N ALA A 91 -0.71 -1.43 0.72
CA ALA A 91 -0.61 -2.36 -0.41
C ALA A 91 -1.99 -2.85 -0.89
N ASP A 92 -2.97 -2.95 0.01
CA ASP A 92 -4.33 -3.35 -0.33
C ASP A 92 -5.11 -2.19 -0.97
N LEU A 93 -5.05 -1.00 -0.38
CA LEU A 93 -5.66 0.23 -0.88
C LEU A 93 -5.09 0.67 -2.23
N ASP A 94 -3.77 0.65 -2.39
CA ASP A 94 -3.09 1.03 -3.64
C ASP A 94 -3.45 0.10 -4.78
N ARG A 95 -3.58 -1.20 -4.50
CA ARG A 95 -4.02 -2.17 -5.50
C ARG A 95 -5.44 -1.85 -5.96
N GLY A 96 -6.39 -1.67 -5.03
CA GLY A 96 -7.78 -1.33 -5.36
C GLY A 96 -7.88 -0.04 -6.17
N ARG A 97 -7.10 0.99 -5.80
CA ARG A 97 -7.02 2.24 -6.56
C ARG A 97 -6.48 2.03 -7.97
N ALA A 98 -5.38 1.28 -8.12
CA ALA A 98 -4.75 1.05 -9.42
C ALA A 98 -5.67 0.26 -10.36
N GLU A 99 -6.34 -0.79 -9.87
CA GLU A 99 -7.31 -1.58 -10.61
C GLU A 99 -8.49 -0.70 -11.07
N LEU A 100 -9.08 0.07 -10.14
CA LEU A 100 -10.18 0.99 -10.45
C LEU A 100 -9.80 2.03 -11.52
N LEU A 101 -8.62 2.66 -11.40
CA LEU A 101 -8.19 3.69 -12.36
C LEU A 101 -7.88 3.09 -13.74
N ALA A 102 -7.35 1.87 -13.80
CA ALA A 102 -7.14 1.16 -15.07
C ALA A 102 -8.47 0.89 -15.77
N ASP A 103 -9.46 0.35 -15.05
CA ASP A 103 -10.81 0.09 -15.56
C ASP A 103 -11.53 1.37 -15.98
N ALA A 104 -11.42 2.41 -15.14
CA ALA A 104 -12.02 3.72 -15.43
C ALA A 104 -11.41 4.40 -16.66
N THR A 105 -10.12 4.21 -16.91
CA THR A 105 -9.43 4.72 -18.09
C THR A 105 -9.85 3.97 -19.34
N ALA A 106 -9.92 2.63 -19.26
CA ALA A 106 -10.36 1.80 -20.39
C ALA A 106 -11.82 2.07 -20.80
N ALA A 107 -12.69 2.39 -19.83
CA ALA A 107 -14.12 2.65 -20.06
C ALA A 107 -14.45 4.14 -20.21
N GLU A 108 -13.45 5.06 -20.18
CA GLU A 108 -13.64 6.52 -20.26
C GLU A 108 -14.67 7.08 -19.26
N LEU A 109 -14.68 6.52 -18.03
CA LEU A 109 -15.68 6.87 -17.03
C LEU A 109 -15.60 8.35 -16.60
N PRO A 110 -16.75 9.00 -16.36
CA PRO A 110 -16.78 10.32 -15.75
C PRO A 110 -16.31 10.26 -14.29
N VAL A 111 -15.74 11.36 -13.78
CA VAL A 111 -15.17 11.43 -12.42
C VAL A 111 -16.17 11.03 -11.35
N ARG A 112 -17.44 11.43 -11.47
CA ARG A 112 -18.49 11.06 -10.52
C ARG A 112 -18.66 9.55 -10.40
N GLU A 113 -18.65 8.83 -11.52
CA GLU A 113 -18.78 7.37 -11.53
C GLU A 113 -17.52 6.68 -10.99
N ILE A 114 -16.34 7.24 -11.29
CA ILE A 114 -15.08 6.76 -10.69
C ILE A 114 -15.14 6.86 -9.17
N TRP A 115 -15.63 8.01 -8.65
CA TRP A 115 -15.73 8.23 -7.22
C TRP A 115 -16.72 7.31 -6.54
N GLU A 116 -17.88 7.09 -7.14
CA GLU A 116 -18.89 6.16 -6.63
C GLU A 116 -18.35 4.73 -6.54
N ARG A 117 -17.62 4.29 -7.57
CA ARG A 117 -16.94 2.99 -7.56
C ARG A 117 -15.82 2.94 -6.53
N ALA A 118 -15.03 4.02 -6.40
CA ALA A 118 -14.00 4.13 -5.37
C ALA A 118 -14.57 4.03 -3.96
N ALA A 119 -15.72 4.67 -3.70
CA ALA A 119 -16.42 4.53 -2.43
C ALA A 119 -16.86 3.08 -2.15
N GLY A 120 -17.30 2.35 -3.18
CA GLY A 120 -17.59 0.91 -3.07
C GLY A 120 -16.36 0.08 -2.71
N VAL A 121 -15.23 0.30 -3.41
CA VAL A 121 -13.95 -0.37 -3.10
C VAL A 121 -13.47 -0.05 -1.67
N MET A 122 -13.67 1.19 -1.22
CA MET A 122 -13.36 1.58 0.15
C MET A 122 -14.24 0.84 1.16
N VAL A 123 -15.54 0.73 0.92
CA VAL A 123 -16.45 -0.05 1.78
C VAL A 123 -15.99 -1.49 1.90
N ASP A 124 -15.70 -2.16 0.79
CA ASP A 124 -15.20 -3.55 0.79
C ASP A 124 -13.91 -3.69 1.60
N HIS A 125 -13.03 -2.69 1.53
CA HIS A 125 -11.81 -2.65 2.33
C HIS A 125 -12.11 -2.46 3.82
N LEU A 126 -12.97 -1.51 4.18
CA LEU A 126 -13.36 -1.25 5.56
C LEU A 126 -14.08 -2.44 6.20
N GLU A 127 -14.97 -3.11 5.47
CA GLU A 127 -15.67 -4.32 5.95
C GLU A 127 -14.70 -5.48 6.18
N ARG A 128 -13.71 -5.65 5.27
CA ARG A 128 -12.67 -6.68 5.43
C ARG A 128 -11.84 -6.52 6.70
N TYR A 129 -11.62 -5.29 7.13
CA TYR A 129 -10.81 -4.94 8.29
C TYR A 129 -11.65 -4.25 9.39
N ASP A 130 -12.96 -4.47 9.44
CA ASP A 130 -13.91 -3.77 10.33
C ASP A 130 -13.47 -3.73 11.81
N PRO A 131 -13.09 -4.85 12.46
CA PRO A 131 -12.66 -4.79 13.85
C PRO A 131 -11.45 -3.88 14.09
N LEU A 132 -10.51 -3.84 13.14
CA LEU A 132 -9.30 -3.02 13.21
C LEU A 132 -9.65 -1.52 13.08
N TYR A 133 -10.41 -1.15 12.05
CA TYR A 133 -10.80 0.24 11.82
C TYR A 133 -11.73 0.76 12.92
N THR A 134 -12.71 -0.05 13.37
CA THR A 134 -13.62 0.33 14.44
C THR A 134 -12.85 0.53 15.76
N ALA A 135 -11.97 -0.39 16.15
CA ALA A 135 -11.17 -0.27 17.36
C ALA A 135 -10.22 0.96 17.30
N GLY A 136 -9.61 1.19 16.14
CA GLY A 136 -8.62 2.25 15.97
C GLY A 136 -9.23 3.64 15.76
N LEU A 137 -10.26 3.81 14.94
CA LEU A 137 -10.79 5.13 14.59
C LEU A 137 -11.93 5.58 15.50
N VAL A 138 -12.84 4.67 15.86
CA VAL A 138 -14.02 5.04 16.68
C VAL A 138 -13.69 5.02 18.17
N GLY A 139 -12.92 4.03 18.64
CA GLY A 139 -12.59 3.85 20.04
C GLY A 139 -11.52 4.83 20.54
N ARG A 140 -10.30 4.72 20.04
CA ARG A 140 -9.12 5.43 20.56
C ARG A 140 -8.47 6.43 19.61
N ARG A 141 -9.02 6.67 18.44
CA ARG A 141 -8.51 7.62 17.44
C ARG A 141 -7.03 7.42 17.11
N SER A 142 -6.69 6.26 16.54
CA SER A 142 -5.35 5.96 16.02
C SER A 142 -4.92 7.01 15.00
N ALA A 143 -3.85 7.73 15.29
CA ALA A 143 -3.28 8.69 14.36
C ALA A 143 -2.73 7.98 13.11
N VAL A 144 -2.20 6.76 13.26
CA VAL A 144 -1.66 5.95 12.17
C VAL A 144 -2.75 5.63 11.14
N LEU A 145 -3.91 5.14 11.60
CA LEU A 145 -5.02 4.80 10.69
C LEU A 145 -5.65 6.05 10.05
N HIS A 146 -5.77 7.13 10.81
CA HIS A 146 -6.27 8.40 10.27
C HIS A 146 -5.35 8.94 9.16
N HIS A 147 -4.03 9.01 9.41
CA HIS A 147 -3.07 9.46 8.41
C HIS A 147 -3.05 8.55 7.18
N LEU A 148 -3.11 7.23 7.37
CA LEU A 148 -3.17 6.27 6.28
C LEU A 148 -4.36 6.54 5.34
N LEU A 149 -5.55 6.80 5.89
CA LEU A 149 -6.72 7.14 5.08
C LEU A 149 -6.57 8.49 4.38
N VAL A 150 -6.09 9.52 5.09
CA VAL A 150 -5.84 10.84 4.49
C VAL A 150 -4.84 10.74 3.35
N ASP A 151 -3.74 10.03 3.52
CA ASP A 151 -2.73 9.84 2.47
C ASP A 151 -3.29 9.05 1.28
N HIS A 152 -4.08 8.00 1.54
CA HIS A 152 -4.74 7.25 0.47
C HIS A 152 -5.69 8.11 -0.34
N PHE A 153 -6.57 8.89 0.30
CA PHE A 153 -7.50 9.78 -0.39
C PHE A 153 -6.77 10.92 -1.10
N THR A 154 -5.73 11.50 -0.47
CA THR A 154 -4.89 12.52 -1.11
C THR A 154 -4.29 11.99 -2.41
N ALA A 155 -3.65 10.82 -2.38
CA ALA A 155 -3.09 10.18 -3.57
C ALA A 155 -4.16 9.84 -4.62
N SER A 156 -5.38 9.49 -4.19
CA SER A 156 -6.49 9.19 -5.11
C SER A 156 -6.96 10.44 -5.85
N VAL A 157 -7.07 11.59 -5.18
CA VAL A 157 -7.43 12.86 -5.83
C VAL A 157 -6.31 13.36 -6.75
N HIS A 158 -5.04 13.24 -6.33
CA HIS A 158 -3.90 13.55 -7.20
C HIS A 158 -3.93 12.73 -8.49
N ALA A 159 -4.22 11.44 -8.42
CA ALA A 159 -4.32 10.58 -9.59
C ALA A 159 -5.47 11.01 -10.54
N LEU A 160 -6.54 11.63 -10.03
CA LEU A 160 -7.58 12.24 -10.88
C LEU A 160 -7.07 13.50 -11.57
N PHE A 161 -6.32 14.37 -10.89
CA PHE A 161 -5.70 15.56 -11.52
C PHE A 161 -4.65 15.18 -12.55
N ASP A 162 -3.86 14.13 -12.31
CA ASP A 162 -2.88 13.62 -13.28
C ASP A 162 -3.58 13.07 -14.54
N ARG A 163 -4.73 12.44 -14.36
CA ARG A 163 -5.56 11.93 -15.47
C ARG A 163 -6.25 13.06 -16.26
N ASP A 164 -6.77 14.04 -15.58
CA ASP A 164 -7.48 15.19 -16.17
C ASP A 164 -7.09 16.50 -15.45
N PRO A 165 -6.02 17.17 -15.90
CA PRO A 165 -5.58 18.44 -15.30
C PRO A 165 -6.65 19.55 -15.33
N GLY A 166 -7.65 19.44 -16.21
CA GLY A 166 -8.78 20.37 -16.28
C GLY A 166 -9.74 20.31 -15.09
N LEU A 167 -9.59 19.32 -14.21
CA LEU A 167 -10.35 19.24 -12.96
C LEU A 167 -9.80 20.16 -11.87
N LEU A 168 -8.52 20.58 -11.98
CA LEU A 168 -7.91 21.47 -11.00
C LEU A 168 -8.54 22.86 -11.10
N PRO A 169 -9.19 23.39 -10.02
CA PRO A 169 -9.82 24.70 -10.07
C PRO A 169 -8.83 25.81 -10.41
N ASN A 170 -9.24 26.75 -11.23
CA ASN A 170 -8.47 27.97 -11.50
C ASN A 170 -8.32 28.80 -10.21
N GLY A 171 -7.18 29.45 -10.04
CA GLY A 171 -6.93 30.27 -8.85
C GLY A 171 -5.51 30.80 -8.80
N GLU A 172 -5.21 31.58 -7.75
CA GLU A 172 -3.86 32.09 -7.50
C GLU A 172 -2.95 30.98 -6.96
N GLY A 173 -1.64 31.14 -7.17
CA GLY A 173 -0.60 30.23 -6.72
C GLY A 173 -0.20 29.21 -7.77
N GLN A 174 0.83 28.42 -7.42
CA GLN A 174 1.35 27.37 -8.30
C GLN A 174 0.37 26.20 -8.37
N ASP A 175 0.24 25.57 -9.54
CA ASP A 175 -0.66 24.44 -9.76
C ASP A 175 -0.36 23.27 -8.81
N ALA A 176 0.91 22.98 -8.54
CA ALA A 176 1.31 21.94 -7.61
C ALA A 176 0.80 22.18 -6.16
N TRP A 177 0.87 23.43 -5.69
CA TRP A 177 0.33 23.79 -4.38
C TRP A 177 -1.19 23.68 -4.34
N ARG A 178 -1.87 24.13 -5.38
CA ARG A 178 -3.34 24.04 -5.48
C ARG A 178 -3.79 22.57 -5.52
N ALA A 179 -3.12 21.75 -6.32
CA ALA A 179 -3.39 20.31 -6.37
C ALA A 179 -3.25 19.65 -4.99
N ASP A 180 -2.14 19.91 -4.27
CA ASP A 180 -1.95 19.39 -2.92
C ASP A 180 -3.03 19.92 -1.93
N ALA A 181 -3.32 21.22 -1.96
CA ALA A 181 -4.30 21.82 -1.05
C ALA A 181 -5.70 21.25 -1.24
N TYR A 182 -6.17 21.14 -2.50
CA TYR A 182 -7.49 20.59 -2.80
C TYR A 182 -7.57 19.08 -2.54
N SER A 183 -6.50 18.34 -2.83
CA SER A 183 -6.44 16.91 -2.54
C SER A 183 -6.54 16.64 -1.04
N ARG A 184 -5.79 17.39 -0.21
CA ARG A 184 -5.88 17.28 1.25
C ARG A 184 -7.23 17.70 1.80
N PHE A 185 -7.84 18.77 1.24
CA PHE A 185 -9.17 19.19 1.67
C PHE A 185 -10.21 18.07 1.46
N VAL A 186 -10.23 17.45 0.29
CA VAL A 186 -11.11 16.31 0.01
C VAL A 186 -10.77 15.12 0.89
N ALA A 187 -9.49 14.78 1.03
CA ALA A 187 -9.02 13.64 1.79
C ALA A 187 -9.43 13.67 3.26
N HIS A 188 -9.32 14.83 3.92
CA HIS A 188 -9.77 14.98 5.31
C HIS A 188 -11.29 14.86 5.45
N GLY A 189 -12.05 15.36 4.47
CA GLY A 189 -13.49 15.17 4.42
C GLY A 189 -13.88 13.71 4.30
N GLU A 190 -13.25 12.98 3.39
CA GLU A 190 -13.49 11.53 3.19
C GLU A 190 -13.08 10.70 4.41
N ALA A 191 -11.95 10.99 5.05
CA ALA A 191 -11.54 10.33 6.29
C ALA A 191 -12.60 10.55 7.41
N GLY A 192 -13.16 11.77 7.50
CA GLY A 192 -14.24 12.08 8.42
C GLY A 192 -15.52 11.30 8.12
N LEU A 193 -15.86 11.08 6.84
CA LEU A 193 -16.99 10.24 6.43
C LEU A 193 -16.77 8.77 6.82
N VAL A 194 -15.56 8.24 6.66
CA VAL A 194 -15.20 6.89 7.14
C VAL A 194 -15.43 6.77 8.64
N GLU A 195 -14.93 7.70 9.45
CA GLU A 195 -15.11 7.70 10.90
C GLU A 195 -16.59 7.76 11.30
N ALA A 196 -17.36 8.62 10.63
CA ALA A 196 -18.78 8.76 10.87
C ALA A 196 -19.56 7.46 10.53
N TRP A 197 -19.25 6.82 9.41
CA TRP A 197 -19.89 5.57 9.00
C TRP A 197 -19.52 4.40 9.94
N LEU A 198 -18.25 4.30 10.33
CA LEU A 198 -17.79 3.28 11.29
C LEU A 198 -18.41 3.45 12.68
N SER A 199 -18.85 4.65 13.04
CA SER A 199 -19.56 4.91 14.31
C SER A 199 -21.00 4.39 14.35
N LEU A 200 -21.57 4.00 13.20
CA LEU A 200 -22.90 3.39 13.14
C LEU A 200 -22.84 1.95 13.69
N PRO A 201 -23.97 1.45 14.27
CA PRO A 201 -24.07 0.05 14.68
C PRO A 201 -23.89 -0.91 13.49
N ALA A 202 -23.17 -2.01 13.70
CA ALA A 202 -23.07 -3.07 12.72
C ALA A 202 -24.36 -3.95 12.72
N PRO A 203 -24.76 -4.55 11.56
CA PRO A 203 -24.18 -4.35 10.23
C PRO A 203 -24.50 -2.97 9.65
N ARG A 204 -23.54 -2.34 9.03
CA ARG A 204 -23.69 -1.00 8.43
C ARG A 204 -24.18 -1.12 6.99
N ASP A 205 -25.07 -0.21 6.57
CA ASP A 205 -25.49 -0.16 5.16
C ASP A 205 -24.41 0.54 4.31
N PRO A 206 -23.77 -0.17 3.35
CA PRO A 206 -22.77 0.40 2.46
C PRO A 206 -23.26 1.62 1.65
N ARG A 207 -24.56 1.64 1.31
CA ARG A 207 -25.16 2.72 0.51
C ARG A 207 -25.12 4.06 1.23
N LEU A 208 -25.15 4.06 2.56
CA LEU A 208 -25.05 5.31 3.34
C LEU A 208 -23.68 5.96 3.13
N PHE A 209 -22.60 5.19 3.17
CA PHE A 209 -21.25 5.71 2.92
C PHE A 209 -21.12 6.17 1.46
N ILE A 210 -21.46 5.31 0.50
CA ILE A 210 -21.34 5.64 -0.94
C ILE A 210 -22.13 6.91 -1.29
N SER A 211 -23.37 7.01 -0.79
CA SER A 211 -24.21 8.21 -1.01
C SER A 211 -23.62 9.46 -0.38
N ALA A 212 -23.11 9.38 0.84
CA ALA A 212 -22.49 10.50 1.54
C ALA A 212 -21.20 10.95 0.83
N ALA A 213 -20.31 10.03 0.49
CA ALA A 213 -19.06 10.31 -0.22
C ALA A 213 -19.32 10.96 -1.59
N THR A 214 -20.31 10.45 -2.35
CA THR A 214 -20.66 11.00 -3.65
C THR A 214 -21.34 12.38 -3.53
N SER A 215 -22.15 12.61 -2.50
CA SER A 215 -22.87 13.87 -2.29
C SER A 215 -21.98 14.98 -1.70
N ALA A 216 -20.94 14.62 -0.95
CA ALA A 216 -19.99 15.55 -0.36
C ALA A 216 -18.95 16.08 -1.35
N LEU A 217 -18.85 15.48 -2.55
CA LEU A 217 -17.90 15.92 -3.56
C LEU A 217 -18.09 17.39 -3.93
N PRO A 218 -17.00 18.18 -3.92
CA PRO A 218 -17.06 19.55 -4.41
C PRO A 218 -17.49 19.60 -5.89
N ALA A 219 -18.34 20.57 -6.23
CA ALA A 219 -18.84 20.72 -7.61
C ALA A 219 -17.71 20.83 -8.64
N TRP A 220 -16.61 21.51 -8.30
CA TRP A 220 -15.45 21.67 -9.19
C TRP A 220 -14.75 20.34 -9.53
N LEU A 221 -14.89 19.29 -8.70
CA LEU A 221 -14.27 17.98 -8.99
C LEU A 221 -15.13 17.14 -9.96
N VAL A 222 -16.42 17.40 -10.05
CA VAL A 222 -17.37 16.61 -10.86
C VAL A 222 -17.89 17.34 -12.09
N THR A 223 -17.75 18.66 -12.15
CA THR A 223 -18.12 19.50 -13.31
C THR A 223 -16.89 20.17 -13.86
N ARG A 224 -16.57 19.89 -15.14
CA ARG A 224 -15.52 20.66 -15.84
C ARG A 224 -15.86 22.15 -15.80
N SER A 225 -14.91 22.95 -15.37
CA SER A 225 -14.95 24.43 -15.43
C SER A 225 -14.82 24.90 -16.85
#